data_d3e9d2b750100cce30f2dd736dd79394
#
_entry.id   d3e9d2b750100cce30f2dd736dd79394
#
_cell.length_a   1.000
_cell.length_b   1.000
_cell.length_c   1.000
_cell.angle_alpha   90.00
_cell.angle_beta   90.00
_cell.angle_gamma   90.00
#
_symmetry.space_group_name_H-M   'P 1'
#
loop_
_entity.id
_entity.type
_entity.pdbx_description
1 polymer ?
#
loop_
_entity_poly.entity_id
_entity_poly.type
_entity_poly.pdbx_seq_one_letter_code
_entity_poly.pdbx_strand_id
1 'polypeptide(L)'
;MANQSISLLGRSALVTGGASGIGAATAGLLCELGAKVALADINADGLVNAQEIVGAFKTLIGDVSVEDEAEAIVADAANALGGLDVVVNAAGLVDEVKFAIERDIGPWQRIMDVNFRGTFQICRAAARIMVPQRRGSIVNIASVNGPGGWPRRTAYGPSKAAVIALTRELACEWGVHGVRVNAVGPGYITTPMVQGLVDEGKIDTNRLCDRTPIDRLGTPDEVARAIAFLVSDWASYITGETLFVDGGWMAYGGAGDVKTF
;
A
#
# COMPACT_ATOMS: atom_id res chain seq x y z
N MET A 1 18.58 -1.79 29.32
CA MET A 1 18.27 -2.02 27.90
C MET A 1 17.75 -0.72 27.34
N ALA A 2 18.42 -0.13 26.36
CA ALA A 2 17.95 1.09 25.73
C ALA A 2 16.58 0.84 25.12
N ASN A 3 15.66 1.77 25.33
CA ASN A 3 14.32 1.73 24.73
C ASN A 3 14.50 1.90 23.21
N GLN A 4 14.64 0.79 22.47
CA GLN A 4 14.83 0.82 21.02
C GLN A 4 13.47 1.09 20.37
N SER A 5 13.18 2.36 20.12
CA SER A 5 12.06 2.76 19.27
C SER A 5 12.42 2.55 17.79
N ILE A 6 11.43 2.33 16.94
CA ILE A 6 11.62 2.36 15.49
C ILE A 6 12.13 3.75 15.10
N SER A 7 13.21 3.81 14.32
CA SER A 7 13.77 5.03 13.78
C SER A 7 14.08 4.84 12.30
N LEU A 8 13.75 5.85 11.50
CA LEU A 8 14.06 5.93 10.08
C LEU A 8 14.95 7.13 9.77
N LEU A 9 15.66 7.63 10.79
CA LEU A 9 16.55 8.77 10.63
C LEU A 9 17.58 8.52 9.53
N GLY A 10 17.67 9.47 8.60
CA GLY A 10 18.57 9.41 7.45
C GLY A 10 18.15 8.43 6.34
N ARG A 11 16.95 7.83 6.43
CA ARG A 11 16.37 7.03 5.34
C ARG A 11 15.64 7.93 4.35
N SER A 12 15.72 7.57 3.06
CA SER A 12 14.99 8.19 1.95
C SER A 12 13.81 7.31 1.54
N ALA A 13 12.60 7.85 1.53
CA ALA A 13 11.38 7.09 1.26
C ALA A 13 10.55 7.70 0.13
N LEU A 14 10.04 6.86 -0.77
CA LEU A 14 9.01 7.21 -1.76
C LEU A 14 7.69 6.53 -1.38
N VAL A 15 6.61 7.29 -1.35
CA VAL A 15 5.25 6.77 -1.15
C VAL A 15 4.38 7.15 -2.35
N THR A 16 3.91 6.15 -3.14
CA THR A 16 2.93 6.35 -4.20
C THR A 16 1.51 6.30 -3.63
N GLY A 17 0.53 6.95 -4.27
CA GLY A 17 -0.79 7.13 -3.66
C GLY A 17 -0.75 8.02 -2.43
N GLY A 18 0.21 8.95 -2.39
CA GLY A 18 0.54 9.76 -1.22
C GLY A 18 -0.41 10.94 -0.95
N ALA A 19 -1.34 11.20 -1.86
CA ALA A 19 -2.26 12.34 -1.72
C ALA A 19 -3.37 12.11 -0.67
N SER A 20 -3.63 10.88 -0.24
CA SER A 20 -4.71 10.60 0.71
C SER A 20 -4.59 9.23 1.40
N GLY A 21 -5.50 8.96 2.35
CA GLY A 21 -5.73 7.64 2.93
C GLY A 21 -4.48 7.00 3.54
N ILE A 22 -4.25 5.72 3.23
CA ILE A 22 -3.13 4.94 3.76
C ILE A 22 -1.78 5.52 3.33
N GLY A 23 -1.67 6.00 2.08
CA GLY A 23 -0.43 6.59 1.57
C GLY A 23 -0.03 7.85 2.36
N ALA A 24 -0.95 8.80 2.53
CA ALA A 24 -0.69 10.04 3.27
C ALA A 24 -0.37 9.76 4.76
N ALA A 25 -1.16 8.89 5.42
CA ALA A 25 -0.89 8.50 6.81
C ALA A 25 0.48 7.80 6.97
N THR A 26 0.84 6.94 6.01
CA THR A 26 2.15 6.30 5.99
C THR A 26 3.26 7.34 5.86
N ALA A 27 3.13 8.26 4.92
CA ALA A 27 4.13 9.30 4.72
C ALA A 27 4.33 10.16 5.97
N GLY A 28 3.24 10.57 6.63
CA GLY A 28 3.30 11.32 7.89
C GLY A 28 4.08 10.56 8.97
N LEU A 29 3.75 9.30 9.19
CA LEU A 29 4.45 8.48 10.17
C LEU A 29 5.93 8.29 9.81
N LEU A 30 6.28 8.08 8.55
CA LEU A 30 7.68 7.95 8.13
C LEU A 30 8.45 9.25 8.36
N CYS A 31 7.84 10.42 8.12
CA CYS A 31 8.42 11.73 8.45
C CYS A 31 8.65 11.87 9.97
N GLU A 32 7.66 11.54 10.80
CA GLU A 32 7.78 11.56 12.26
C GLU A 32 8.90 10.66 12.78
N LEU A 33 9.15 9.52 12.13
CA LEU A 33 10.23 8.60 12.44
C LEU A 33 11.60 9.04 11.88
N GLY A 34 11.67 10.20 11.22
CA GLY A 34 12.90 10.85 10.76
C GLY A 34 13.30 10.52 9.32
N ALA A 35 12.44 9.90 8.53
CA ALA A 35 12.71 9.70 7.11
C ALA A 35 12.51 10.99 6.30
N LYS A 36 13.30 11.13 5.22
CA LYS A 36 13.08 12.15 4.19
C LYS A 36 12.15 11.55 3.13
N VAL A 37 10.91 12.08 3.02
CA VAL A 37 9.84 11.45 2.23
C VAL A 37 9.52 12.25 0.97
N ALA A 38 9.39 11.54 -0.17
CA ALA A 38 8.76 12.02 -1.38
C ALA A 38 7.38 11.36 -1.54
N LEU A 39 6.38 12.17 -1.91
CA LEU A 39 5.02 11.71 -2.24
C LEU A 39 4.84 11.68 -3.76
N ALA A 40 4.21 10.64 -4.27
CA ALA A 40 3.78 10.60 -5.66
C ALA A 40 2.28 10.27 -5.76
N ASP A 41 1.57 10.97 -6.63
CA ASP A 41 0.15 10.74 -6.92
C ASP A 41 -0.22 11.37 -8.28
N ILE A 42 -1.33 10.94 -8.85
CA ILE A 42 -1.93 11.60 -10.01
C ILE A 42 -2.72 12.86 -9.62
N ASN A 43 -3.14 12.96 -8.36
CA ASN A 43 -3.92 14.07 -7.81
C ASN A 43 -3.00 15.20 -7.30
N ALA A 44 -2.75 16.18 -8.16
CA ALA A 44 -1.87 17.31 -7.85
C ALA A 44 -2.34 18.12 -6.63
N ASP A 45 -3.62 18.44 -6.53
CA ASP A 45 -4.19 19.24 -5.43
C ASP A 45 -4.11 18.46 -4.11
N GLY A 46 -4.39 17.17 -4.16
CA GLY A 46 -4.24 16.28 -3.01
C GLY A 46 -2.79 16.19 -2.53
N LEU A 47 -1.81 16.19 -3.43
CA LEU A 47 -0.40 16.20 -3.07
C LEU A 47 0.02 17.48 -2.35
N VAL A 48 -0.46 18.65 -2.79
CA VAL A 48 -0.17 19.93 -2.11
C VAL A 48 -0.67 19.90 -0.67
N ASN A 49 -1.94 19.50 -0.48
CA ASN A 49 -2.53 19.39 0.85
C ASN A 49 -1.80 18.36 1.73
N ALA A 50 -1.48 17.18 1.18
CA ALA A 50 -0.76 16.15 1.91
C ALA A 50 0.64 16.61 2.29
N GLN A 51 1.37 17.30 1.41
CA GLN A 51 2.72 17.80 1.70
C GLN A 51 2.73 18.74 2.90
N GLU A 52 1.78 19.68 2.97
CA GLU A 52 1.65 20.62 4.09
C GLU A 52 1.36 19.91 5.41
N ILE A 53 0.46 18.91 5.39
CA ILE A 53 0.03 18.19 6.60
C ILE A 53 1.14 17.26 7.12
N VAL A 54 1.80 16.50 6.22
CA VAL A 54 2.74 15.45 6.64
C VAL A 54 4.20 15.92 6.67
N GLY A 55 4.51 17.12 6.17
CA GLY A 55 5.88 17.63 6.11
C GLY A 55 6.78 16.92 5.09
N ALA A 56 6.19 16.40 4.00
CA ALA A 56 6.96 15.70 2.98
C ALA A 56 7.95 16.62 2.25
N PHE A 57 9.13 16.10 1.96
CA PHE A 57 10.23 16.85 1.35
C PHE A 57 9.95 17.22 -0.12
N LYS A 58 9.26 16.33 -0.85
CA LYS A 58 9.02 16.47 -2.29
C LYS A 58 7.67 15.88 -2.67
N THR A 59 7.00 16.50 -3.65
CA THR A 59 5.84 15.94 -4.35
C THR A 59 6.16 15.71 -5.82
N LEU A 60 5.61 14.64 -6.38
CA LEU A 60 5.79 14.19 -7.75
C LEU A 60 4.43 13.82 -8.34
N ILE A 61 4.05 14.45 -9.44
CA ILE A 61 2.80 14.16 -10.13
C ILE A 61 3.08 13.11 -11.20
N GLY A 62 2.26 12.06 -11.25
CA GLY A 62 2.36 11.05 -12.31
C GLY A 62 1.47 9.85 -12.08
N ASP A 63 1.22 9.12 -13.17
CA ASP A 63 0.43 7.90 -13.22
C ASP A 63 1.34 6.67 -13.19
N VAL A 64 1.30 5.92 -12.11
CA VAL A 64 2.10 4.70 -11.93
C VAL A 64 1.83 3.63 -12.99
N SER A 65 0.70 3.69 -13.70
CA SER A 65 0.35 2.75 -14.76
C SER A 65 0.99 3.08 -16.12
N VAL A 66 1.60 4.26 -16.25
CA VAL A 66 2.37 4.69 -17.43
C VAL A 66 3.86 4.45 -17.13
N GLU A 67 4.52 3.65 -17.97
CA GLU A 67 5.87 3.17 -17.69
C GLU A 67 6.88 4.32 -17.53
N ASP A 68 6.90 5.25 -18.48
CA ASP A 68 7.83 6.38 -18.45
C ASP A 68 7.58 7.29 -17.24
N GLU A 69 6.32 7.49 -16.83
CA GLU A 69 5.98 8.28 -15.65
C GLU A 69 6.39 7.54 -14.35
N ALA A 70 6.18 6.24 -14.28
CA ALA A 70 6.62 5.43 -13.13
C ALA A 70 8.14 5.45 -12.97
N GLU A 71 8.89 5.37 -14.07
CA GLU A 71 10.36 5.49 -14.05
C GLU A 71 10.80 6.90 -13.64
N ALA A 72 10.15 7.95 -14.16
CA ALA A 72 10.42 9.33 -13.79
C ALA A 72 10.15 9.61 -12.31
N ILE A 73 9.00 9.14 -11.76
CA ILE A 73 8.67 9.26 -10.34
C ILE A 73 9.81 8.72 -9.47
N VAL A 74 10.30 7.52 -9.76
CA VAL A 74 11.36 6.89 -8.95
C VAL A 74 12.68 7.61 -9.10
N ALA A 75 13.07 7.99 -10.32
CA ALA A 75 14.31 8.70 -10.59
C ALA A 75 14.33 10.10 -9.93
N ASP A 76 13.23 10.85 -10.05
CA ASP A 76 13.10 12.19 -9.46
C ASP A 76 13.06 12.14 -7.93
N ALA A 77 12.38 11.12 -7.34
CA ALA A 77 12.42 10.89 -5.92
C ALA A 77 13.84 10.62 -5.43
N ALA A 78 14.56 9.69 -6.06
CA ALA A 78 15.91 9.35 -5.69
C ALA A 78 16.87 10.54 -5.81
N ASN A 79 16.75 11.31 -6.89
CA ASN A 79 17.56 12.52 -7.10
C ASN A 79 17.27 13.58 -6.01
N ALA A 80 16.02 13.87 -5.72
CA ALA A 80 15.63 14.86 -4.73
C ALA A 80 16.04 14.46 -3.29
N LEU A 81 15.95 13.16 -2.98
CA LEU A 81 16.23 12.63 -1.65
C LEU A 81 17.72 12.31 -1.43
N GLY A 82 18.51 12.18 -2.49
CA GLY A 82 19.92 11.77 -2.45
C GLY A 82 20.10 10.26 -2.34
N GLY A 83 19.13 9.48 -2.77
CA GLY A 83 19.10 8.01 -2.75
C GLY A 83 17.69 7.49 -2.46
N LEU A 84 17.53 6.16 -2.41
CA LEU A 84 16.23 5.53 -2.16
C LEU A 84 16.40 4.28 -1.29
N ASP A 85 15.90 4.32 -0.06
CA ASP A 85 15.96 3.23 0.92
C ASP A 85 14.63 2.51 1.07
N VAL A 86 13.51 3.24 0.93
CA VAL A 86 12.16 2.75 1.18
C VAL A 86 11.24 3.11 0.02
N VAL A 87 10.42 2.16 -0.41
CA VAL A 87 9.30 2.41 -1.33
C VAL A 87 8.03 1.82 -0.74
N VAL A 88 6.96 2.61 -0.73
CA VAL A 88 5.62 2.16 -0.35
C VAL A 88 4.69 2.35 -1.55
N ASN A 89 4.21 1.25 -2.11
CA ASN A 89 3.27 1.24 -3.23
C ASN A 89 1.85 1.25 -2.71
N ALA A 90 1.30 2.47 -2.45
CA ALA A 90 -0.06 2.65 -1.98
C ALA A 90 -1.02 3.20 -3.04
N ALA A 91 -0.54 3.55 -4.23
CA ALA A 91 -1.41 3.89 -5.35
C ALA A 91 -2.32 2.72 -5.71
N GLY A 92 -3.62 2.98 -5.85
CA GLY A 92 -4.56 1.93 -6.17
C GLY A 92 -5.98 2.44 -6.38
N LEU A 93 -6.73 1.71 -7.19
CA LEU A 93 -8.13 1.95 -7.49
C LEU A 93 -8.97 0.77 -6.99
N VAL A 94 -10.21 1.05 -6.65
CA VAL A 94 -11.23 0.04 -6.37
C VAL A 94 -12.21 -0.03 -7.54
N ASP A 95 -12.70 -1.23 -7.84
CA ASP A 95 -13.69 -1.40 -8.89
C ASP A 95 -15.12 -1.15 -8.40
N GLU A 96 -16.02 -0.87 -9.34
CA GLU A 96 -17.45 -0.87 -9.07
C GLU A 96 -17.91 -2.23 -8.56
N VAL A 97 -18.95 -2.24 -7.73
CA VAL A 97 -19.64 -3.46 -7.29
C VAL A 97 -20.60 -3.93 -8.40
N LYS A 98 -20.09 -4.70 -9.37
CA LYS A 98 -20.81 -5.09 -10.60
C LYS A 98 -20.61 -6.58 -10.89
N PHE A 99 -21.65 -7.26 -11.38
CA PHE A 99 -21.52 -8.66 -11.78
C PHE A 99 -20.50 -8.83 -12.92
N ALA A 100 -19.79 -9.95 -12.93
CA ALA A 100 -18.74 -10.22 -13.91
C ALA A 100 -19.25 -10.16 -15.37
N ILE A 101 -20.46 -10.69 -15.61
CA ILE A 101 -21.11 -10.72 -16.93
C ILE A 101 -21.52 -9.34 -17.46
N GLU A 102 -21.58 -8.33 -16.59
CA GLU A 102 -22.00 -6.96 -16.92
C GLU A 102 -20.82 -5.99 -16.95
N ARG A 103 -19.61 -6.48 -16.66
CA ARG A 103 -18.44 -5.62 -16.46
C ARG A 103 -17.80 -5.21 -17.79
N ASP A 104 -17.58 -3.93 -17.95
CA ASP A 104 -16.82 -3.37 -19.06
C ASP A 104 -15.32 -3.66 -18.91
N ILE A 105 -14.68 -4.05 -20.02
CA ILE A 105 -13.26 -4.44 -20.02
C ILE A 105 -12.34 -3.24 -19.80
N GLY A 106 -12.66 -2.05 -20.30
CA GLY A 106 -11.82 -0.85 -20.13
C GLY A 106 -11.59 -0.50 -18.65
N PRO A 107 -12.63 -0.23 -17.86
CA PRO A 107 -12.50 0.01 -16.42
C PRO A 107 -11.86 -1.16 -15.67
N TRP A 108 -12.16 -2.41 -16.06
CA TRP A 108 -11.53 -3.60 -15.47
C TRP A 108 -10.02 -3.58 -15.70
N GLN A 109 -9.58 -3.33 -16.95
CA GLN A 109 -8.18 -3.25 -17.32
C GLN A 109 -7.48 -2.10 -16.57
N ARG A 110 -8.13 -0.94 -16.42
CA ARG A 110 -7.57 0.19 -15.66
C ARG A 110 -7.22 -0.18 -14.24
N ILE A 111 -8.05 -0.97 -13.55
CA ILE A 111 -7.76 -1.48 -12.21
C ILE A 111 -6.50 -2.36 -12.21
N MET A 112 -6.37 -3.28 -13.17
CA MET A 112 -5.19 -4.12 -13.31
C MET A 112 -3.93 -3.30 -13.61
N ASP A 113 -4.07 -2.30 -14.47
CA ASP A 113 -2.96 -1.44 -14.87
C ASP A 113 -2.42 -0.61 -13.70
N VAL A 114 -3.29 -0.02 -12.89
CA VAL A 114 -2.85 0.76 -11.73
C VAL A 114 -2.37 -0.14 -10.60
N ASN A 115 -3.22 -1.10 -10.17
CA ASN A 115 -2.96 -1.84 -8.93
C ASN A 115 -1.83 -2.86 -9.07
N PHE A 116 -1.69 -3.50 -10.22
CA PHE A 116 -0.72 -4.57 -10.43
C PHE A 116 0.46 -4.11 -11.31
N ARG A 117 0.21 -3.70 -12.56
CA ARG A 117 1.28 -3.27 -13.46
C ARG A 117 2.03 -2.06 -12.90
N GLY A 118 1.30 -1.05 -12.37
CA GLY A 118 1.88 0.13 -11.74
C GLY A 118 2.76 -0.22 -10.53
N THR A 119 2.29 -1.11 -9.64
CA THR A 119 3.11 -1.63 -8.54
C THR A 119 4.40 -2.28 -9.05
N PHE A 120 4.31 -3.13 -10.09
CA PHE A 120 5.48 -3.76 -10.69
C PHE A 120 6.44 -2.74 -11.30
N GLN A 121 5.95 -1.74 -12.02
CA GLN A 121 6.76 -0.69 -12.65
C GLN A 121 7.57 0.11 -11.62
N ILE A 122 6.92 0.53 -10.54
CA ILE A 122 7.61 1.24 -9.43
C ILE A 122 8.62 0.31 -8.74
N CYS A 123 8.26 -0.95 -8.43
CA CYS A 123 9.20 -1.91 -7.84
C CYS A 123 10.43 -2.11 -8.73
N ARG A 124 10.23 -2.30 -10.04
CA ARG A 124 11.32 -2.49 -11.01
C ARG A 124 12.25 -1.26 -11.08
N ALA A 125 11.68 -0.07 -11.18
CA ALA A 125 12.46 1.17 -11.21
C ALA A 125 13.27 1.36 -9.91
N ALA A 126 12.65 1.12 -8.75
CA ALA A 126 13.31 1.19 -7.45
C ALA A 126 14.45 0.16 -7.32
N ALA A 127 14.24 -1.07 -7.81
CA ALA A 127 15.24 -2.13 -7.75
C ALA A 127 16.51 -1.79 -8.54
N ARG A 128 16.41 -1.05 -9.66
CA ARG A 128 17.58 -0.56 -10.41
C ARG A 128 18.51 0.34 -9.57
N ILE A 129 17.97 0.93 -8.50
CA ILE A 129 18.72 1.75 -7.54
C ILE A 129 19.13 0.90 -6.33
N MET A 130 18.17 0.18 -5.72
CA MET A 130 18.36 -0.53 -4.45
C MET A 130 19.28 -1.76 -4.58
N VAL A 131 19.20 -2.51 -5.69
CA VAL A 131 20.01 -3.72 -5.91
C VAL A 131 21.51 -3.40 -5.99
N PRO A 132 21.98 -2.41 -6.79
CA PRO A 132 23.38 -2.01 -6.78
C PRO A 132 23.86 -1.47 -5.43
N GLN A 133 23.03 -0.73 -4.70
CA GLN A 133 23.37 -0.22 -3.36
C GLN A 133 23.30 -1.29 -2.27
N ARG A 134 22.82 -2.52 -2.58
CA ARG A 134 22.66 -3.66 -1.68
C ARG A 134 21.85 -3.34 -0.42
N ARG A 135 20.89 -2.46 -0.54
CA ARG A 135 20.02 -1.98 0.56
C ARG A 135 18.71 -1.46 0.01
N GLY A 136 17.60 -1.89 0.60
CA GLY A 136 16.28 -1.39 0.28
C GLY A 136 15.15 -2.14 1.00
N SER A 137 14.02 -1.47 1.16
CA SER A 137 12.79 -2.10 1.66
C SER A 137 11.59 -1.59 0.88
N ILE A 138 10.86 -2.50 0.25
CA ILE A 138 9.65 -2.21 -0.52
C ILE A 138 8.46 -2.80 0.22
N VAL A 139 7.39 -2.01 0.38
CA VAL A 139 6.10 -2.50 0.91
C VAL A 139 5.00 -2.20 -0.09
N ASN A 140 4.32 -3.24 -0.53
CA ASN A 140 3.20 -3.18 -1.45
C ASN A 140 1.87 -3.22 -0.68
N ILE A 141 0.87 -2.44 -1.10
CA ILE A 141 -0.47 -2.53 -0.51
C ILE A 141 -1.30 -3.58 -1.26
N ALA A 142 -1.47 -4.73 -0.61
CA ALA A 142 -2.40 -5.79 -0.99
C ALA A 142 -3.82 -5.50 -0.47
N SER A 143 -4.56 -6.51 -0.04
CA SER A 143 -5.88 -6.43 0.58
C SER A 143 -6.30 -7.78 1.13
N VAL A 144 -7.23 -7.82 2.08
CA VAL A 144 -7.97 -9.05 2.44
C VAL A 144 -8.70 -9.66 1.23
N ASN A 145 -9.00 -8.87 0.20
CA ASN A 145 -9.59 -9.35 -1.05
C ASN A 145 -8.62 -10.17 -1.92
N GLY A 146 -7.33 -10.13 -1.65
CA GLY A 146 -6.32 -10.87 -2.42
C GLY A 146 -6.42 -12.39 -2.26
N PRO A 147 -6.40 -12.94 -1.03
CA PRO A 147 -6.40 -14.39 -0.81
C PRO A 147 -7.79 -15.03 -0.89
N GLY A 148 -8.87 -14.24 -0.79
CA GLY A 148 -10.26 -14.74 -0.76
C GLY A 148 -11.08 -14.33 -1.97
N GLY A 149 -12.26 -14.95 -2.13
CA GLY A 149 -13.22 -14.61 -3.17
C GLY A 149 -14.28 -13.61 -2.67
N TRP A 150 -14.41 -12.48 -3.35
CA TRP A 150 -15.47 -11.49 -3.10
C TRP A 150 -16.34 -11.35 -4.34
N PRO A 151 -17.62 -11.70 -4.27
CA PRO A 151 -18.54 -11.48 -5.38
C PRO A 151 -18.52 -10.03 -5.86
N ARG A 152 -18.60 -9.81 -7.17
CA ARG A 152 -18.65 -8.49 -7.81
C ARG A 152 -17.36 -7.66 -7.73
N ARG A 153 -16.22 -8.27 -7.35
CA ARG A 153 -14.89 -7.62 -7.23
C ARG A 153 -13.86 -8.27 -8.16
N THR A 154 -14.26 -8.53 -9.41
CA THR A 154 -13.48 -9.34 -10.36
C THR A 154 -12.25 -8.65 -10.95
N ALA A 155 -12.05 -7.36 -10.73
CA ALA A 155 -10.81 -6.66 -11.05
C ALA A 155 -9.96 -6.46 -9.78
N TYR A 156 -10.55 -5.89 -8.74
CA TYR A 156 -9.83 -5.53 -7.52
C TYR A 156 -9.23 -6.75 -6.81
N GLY A 157 -10.03 -7.77 -6.51
CA GLY A 157 -9.55 -8.98 -5.86
C GLY A 157 -8.36 -9.63 -6.60
N PRO A 158 -8.52 -9.98 -7.89
CA PRO A 158 -7.41 -10.51 -8.68
C PRO A 158 -6.19 -9.61 -8.76
N SER A 159 -6.34 -8.27 -8.86
CA SER A 159 -5.19 -7.36 -8.84
C SER A 159 -4.41 -7.43 -7.53
N LYS A 160 -5.11 -7.53 -6.39
CA LYS A 160 -4.48 -7.64 -5.06
C LYS A 160 -3.90 -9.03 -4.80
N ALA A 161 -4.48 -10.09 -5.34
CA ALA A 161 -3.87 -11.42 -5.37
C ALA A 161 -2.57 -11.44 -6.18
N ALA A 162 -2.55 -10.77 -7.33
CA ALA A 162 -1.36 -10.62 -8.16
C ALA A 162 -0.24 -9.84 -7.42
N VAL A 163 -0.58 -8.79 -6.67
CA VAL A 163 0.39 -8.05 -5.83
C VAL A 163 0.99 -8.95 -4.74
N ILE A 164 0.20 -9.82 -4.11
CA ILE A 164 0.70 -10.80 -3.13
C ILE A 164 1.69 -11.78 -3.78
N ALA A 165 1.36 -12.31 -4.94
CA ALA A 165 2.25 -13.19 -5.68
C ALA A 165 3.54 -12.47 -6.11
N LEU A 166 3.42 -11.30 -6.73
CA LEU A 166 4.55 -10.45 -7.13
C LEU A 166 5.51 -10.17 -5.97
N THR A 167 4.98 -9.87 -4.79
CA THR A 167 5.77 -9.60 -3.59
C THR A 167 6.70 -10.76 -3.25
N ARG A 168 6.23 -12.00 -3.35
CA ARG A 168 7.02 -13.21 -3.10
C ARG A 168 8.11 -13.41 -4.14
N GLU A 169 7.76 -13.26 -5.43
CA GLU A 169 8.72 -13.41 -6.52
C GLU A 169 9.87 -12.40 -6.39
N LEU A 170 9.55 -11.11 -6.18
CA LEU A 170 10.55 -10.06 -6.05
C LEU A 170 11.41 -10.22 -4.77
N ALA A 171 10.81 -10.70 -3.68
CA ALA A 171 11.54 -11.00 -2.45
C ALA A 171 12.59 -12.11 -2.66
N CYS A 172 12.22 -13.17 -3.39
CA CYS A 172 13.13 -14.26 -3.73
C CYS A 172 14.27 -13.81 -4.67
N GLU A 173 13.93 -12.95 -5.65
CA GLU A 173 14.90 -12.47 -6.64
C GLU A 173 15.91 -11.47 -6.02
N TRP A 174 15.44 -10.56 -5.16
CA TRP A 174 16.26 -9.44 -4.70
C TRP A 174 16.82 -9.61 -3.28
N GLY A 175 16.38 -10.63 -2.55
CA GLY A 175 16.84 -10.89 -1.18
C GLY A 175 18.36 -11.06 -1.06
N VAL A 176 19.01 -11.77 -2.00
CA VAL A 176 20.47 -11.94 -2.07
C VAL A 176 21.23 -10.63 -2.29
N HIS A 177 20.51 -9.61 -2.75
CA HIS A 177 21.04 -8.26 -2.96
C HIS A 177 20.74 -7.31 -1.80
N GLY A 178 20.22 -7.80 -0.69
CA GLY A 178 19.90 -6.98 0.49
C GLY A 178 18.66 -6.12 0.35
N VAL A 179 17.77 -6.42 -0.61
CA VAL A 179 16.50 -5.73 -0.80
C VAL A 179 15.36 -6.62 -0.30
N ARG A 180 14.58 -6.11 0.65
CA ARG A 180 13.39 -6.80 1.18
C ARG A 180 12.14 -6.30 0.47
N VAL A 181 11.23 -7.21 0.15
CA VAL A 181 9.93 -6.88 -0.45
C VAL A 181 8.85 -7.58 0.35
N ASN A 182 7.94 -6.81 0.94
CA ASN A 182 6.81 -7.33 1.70
C ASN A 182 5.50 -6.67 1.24
N ALA A 183 4.39 -7.18 1.70
CA ALA A 183 3.08 -6.56 1.48
C ALA A 183 2.35 -6.35 2.82
N VAL A 184 1.48 -5.36 2.84
CA VAL A 184 0.44 -5.22 3.87
C VAL A 184 -0.90 -5.48 3.22
N GLY A 185 -1.73 -6.30 3.85
CA GLY A 185 -3.10 -6.62 3.43
C GLY A 185 -4.12 -5.95 4.36
N PRO A 186 -4.55 -4.70 4.10
CA PRO A 186 -5.55 -4.06 4.93
C PRO A 186 -6.90 -4.76 4.83
N GLY A 187 -7.64 -4.74 5.95
CA GLY A 187 -9.08 -5.00 5.98
C GLY A 187 -9.87 -3.77 5.53
N TYR A 188 -11.00 -3.53 6.17
CA TYR A 188 -11.79 -2.32 5.94
C TYR A 188 -11.28 -1.16 6.79
N ILE A 189 -10.69 -0.16 6.12
CA ILE A 189 -10.01 0.99 6.72
C ILE A 189 -10.81 2.26 6.42
N THR A 190 -10.98 3.14 7.40
CA THR A 190 -11.67 4.45 7.26
C THR A 190 -10.86 5.41 6.39
N THR A 191 -10.91 5.23 5.09
CA THR A 191 -10.26 6.07 4.08
C THR A 191 -11.31 6.83 3.26
N PRO A 192 -10.95 7.91 2.56
CA PRO A 192 -11.86 8.57 1.63
C PRO A 192 -12.47 7.61 0.60
N MET A 193 -11.71 6.61 0.14
CA MET A 193 -12.18 5.57 -0.77
C MET A 193 -13.31 4.72 -0.16
N VAL A 194 -13.17 4.28 1.09
CA VAL A 194 -14.21 3.48 1.79
C VAL A 194 -15.38 4.37 2.15
N GLN A 195 -15.14 5.61 2.59
CA GLN A 195 -16.20 6.57 2.90
C GLN A 195 -17.08 6.84 1.68
N GLY A 196 -16.50 7.04 0.49
CA GLY A 196 -17.27 7.19 -0.75
C GLY A 196 -18.20 6.01 -1.02
N LEU A 197 -17.77 4.77 -0.77
CA LEU A 197 -18.61 3.58 -0.93
C LEU A 197 -19.73 3.49 0.14
N VAL A 198 -19.48 4.00 1.34
CA VAL A 198 -20.49 4.11 2.41
C VAL A 198 -21.53 5.15 2.04
N ASP A 199 -21.12 6.34 1.61
CA ASP A 199 -22.01 7.44 1.24
C ASP A 199 -22.91 7.08 0.03
N GLU A 200 -22.40 6.25 -0.87
CA GLU A 200 -23.16 5.69 -2.00
C GLU A 200 -24.06 4.50 -1.60
N GLY A 201 -24.09 4.10 -0.33
CA GLY A 201 -24.86 2.96 0.14
C GLY A 201 -24.39 1.59 -0.37
N LYS A 202 -23.18 1.51 -0.91
CA LYS A 202 -22.60 0.27 -1.45
C LYS A 202 -21.97 -0.60 -0.37
N ILE A 203 -21.68 -0.04 0.81
CA ILE A 203 -21.10 -0.70 1.97
C ILE A 203 -21.95 -0.39 3.21
N ASP A 204 -22.32 -1.44 3.93
CA ASP A 204 -22.93 -1.37 5.26
C ASP A 204 -21.81 -1.59 6.30
N THR A 205 -21.43 -0.53 6.99
CA THR A 205 -20.35 -0.56 7.99
C THR A 205 -20.69 -1.45 9.19
N ASN A 206 -21.98 -1.54 9.59
CA ASN A 206 -22.38 -2.40 10.71
C ASN A 206 -22.10 -3.88 10.38
N ARG A 207 -22.46 -4.32 9.17
CA ARG A 207 -22.16 -5.69 8.72
C ARG A 207 -20.67 -5.99 8.68
N LEU A 208 -19.85 -4.99 8.33
CA LEU A 208 -18.40 -5.16 8.33
C LEU A 208 -17.87 -5.28 9.76
N CYS A 209 -18.35 -4.44 10.68
CA CYS A 209 -17.99 -4.50 12.09
C CYS A 209 -18.43 -5.83 12.71
N ASP A 210 -19.68 -6.27 12.48
CA ASP A 210 -20.19 -7.53 13.00
C ASP A 210 -19.37 -8.75 12.60
N ARG A 211 -18.73 -8.72 11.42
CA ARG A 211 -17.85 -9.80 10.96
C ARG A 211 -16.37 -9.60 11.36
N THR A 212 -15.99 -8.43 11.82
CA THR A 212 -14.61 -8.14 12.22
C THR A 212 -14.42 -8.46 13.71
N PRO A 213 -13.54 -9.39 14.12
CA PRO A 213 -13.35 -9.72 15.53
C PRO A 213 -13.07 -8.53 16.46
N ILE A 214 -12.40 -7.48 15.99
CA ILE A 214 -12.16 -6.25 16.77
C ILE A 214 -13.39 -5.30 16.75
N ASP A 215 -14.46 -5.63 16.04
CA ASP A 215 -15.74 -4.92 16.04
C ASP A 215 -15.69 -3.44 15.64
N ARG A 216 -14.79 -3.11 14.75
CA ARG A 216 -14.69 -1.77 14.12
C ARG A 216 -13.90 -1.80 12.82
N LEU A 217 -14.01 -0.74 12.06
CA LEU A 217 -13.10 -0.47 10.96
C LEU A 217 -11.71 -0.10 11.51
N GLY A 218 -10.67 -0.40 10.76
CA GLY A 218 -9.32 0.07 11.03
C GLY A 218 -9.13 1.54 10.62
N THR A 219 -8.02 2.12 11.04
CA THR A 219 -7.61 3.47 10.64
C THR A 219 -6.39 3.43 9.72
N PRO A 220 -6.17 4.46 8.88
CA PRO A 220 -4.95 4.57 8.08
C PRO A 220 -3.67 4.49 8.92
N ASP A 221 -3.66 5.05 10.14
CA ASP A 221 -2.51 5.03 11.04
C ASP A 221 -2.16 3.62 11.53
N GLU A 222 -3.16 2.75 11.73
CA GLU A 222 -2.90 1.35 12.11
C GLU A 222 -2.19 0.60 11.00
N VAL A 223 -2.55 0.87 9.74
CA VAL A 223 -1.84 0.32 8.57
C VAL A 223 -0.46 0.93 8.44
N ALA A 224 -0.32 2.25 8.62
CA ALA A 224 0.96 2.96 8.57
C ALA A 224 1.97 2.41 9.58
N ARG A 225 1.55 2.06 10.81
CA ARG A 225 2.42 1.45 11.83
C ARG A 225 2.96 0.08 11.39
N ALA A 226 2.15 -0.74 10.76
CA ALA A 226 2.59 -2.03 10.21
C ALA A 226 3.59 -1.83 9.06
N ILE A 227 3.37 -0.83 8.20
CA ILE A 227 4.29 -0.47 7.13
C ILE A 227 5.61 0.03 7.73
N ALA A 228 5.57 0.95 8.71
CA ALA A 228 6.76 1.46 9.39
C ALA A 228 7.60 0.34 10.03
N PHE A 229 6.95 -0.65 10.65
CA PHE A 229 7.64 -1.86 11.14
C PHE A 229 8.34 -2.61 9.99
N LEU A 230 7.63 -2.90 8.90
CA LEU A 230 8.17 -3.68 7.78
C LEU A 230 9.33 -2.99 7.05
N VAL A 231 9.32 -1.65 6.97
CA VAL A 231 10.43 -0.91 6.34
C VAL A 231 11.62 -0.69 7.28
N SER A 232 11.44 -0.84 8.58
CA SER A 232 12.48 -0.65 9.59
C SER A 232 13.46 -1.83 9.67
N ASP A 233 14.56 -1.64 10.40
CA ASP A 233 15.54 -2.68 10.68
C ASP A 233 14.99 -3.77 11.62
N TRP A 234 13.87 -3.52 12.32
CA TRP A 234 13.20 -4.54 13.15
C TRP A 234 12.63 -5.68 12.31
N ALA A 235 12.36 -5.45 11.01
CA ALA A 235 11.93 -6.45 10.05
C ALA A 235 13.09 -6.99 9.17
N SER A 236 14.34 -6.91 9.64
CA SER A 236 15.53 -7.23 8.84
C SER A 236 15.57 -8.67 8.31
N TYR A 237 14.84 -9.60 8.93
CA TYR A 237 14.74 -11.00 8.48
C TYR A 237 13.36 -11.37 7.95
N ILE A 238 12.55 -10.34 7.58
CA ILE A 238 11.21 -10.51 7.01
C ILE A 238 11.23 -10.03 5.55
N THR A 239 10.99 -10.96 4.62
CA THR A 239 10.84 -10.67 3.18
C THR A 239 9.89 -11.70 2.54
N GLY A 240 9.11 -11.31 1.55
CA GLY A 240 8.12 -12.15 0.88
C GLY A 240 6.80 -12.32 1.65
N GLU A 241 6.64 -11.65 2.78
CA GLU A 241 5.49 -11.80 3.67
C GLU A 241 4.35 -10.83 3.31
N THR A 242 3.12 -11.25 3.57
CA THR A 242 1.94 -10.38 3.53
C THR A 242 1.34 -10.28 4.92
N LEU A 243 1.58 -9.14 5.58
CA LEU A 243 1.04 -8.87 6.92
C LEU A 243 -0.38 -8.30 6.80
N PHE A 244 -1.38 -9.06 7.26
CA PHE A 244 -2.77 -8.58 7.29
C PHE A 244 -2.99 -7.65 8.48
N VAL A 245 -3.55 -6.46 8.21
CA VAL A 245 -3.97 -5.45 9.18
C VAL A 245 -5.47 -5.27 9.03
N ASP A 246 -6.22 -6.21 9.58
CA ASP A 246 -7.60 -6.45 9.20
C ASP A 246 -8.57 -6.68 10.38
N GLY A 247 -8.11 -6.48 11.60
CA GLY A 247 -8.93 -6.68 12.81
C GLY A 247 -9.36 -8.14 13.04
N GLY A 248 -8.66 -9.10 12.42
CA GLY A 248 -8.98 -10.53 12.51
C GLY A 248 -9.95 -11.02 11.43
N TRP A 249 -10.26 -10.18 10.44
CA TRP A 249 -11.17 -10.52 9.34
C TRP A 249 -10.81 -11.85 8.66
N MET A 250 -9.54 -12.05 8.33
CA MET A 250 -9.06 -13.27 7.67
C MET A 250 -8.95 -14.47 8.62
N ALA A 251 -8.77 -14.22 9.91
CA ALA A 251 -8.71 -15.27 10.92
C ALA A 251 -10.09 -15.86 11.25
N TYR A 252 -11.15 -15.07 11.10
CA TYR A 252 -12.51 -15.50 11.40
C TYR A 252 -13.08 -16.38 10.28
N GLY A 253 -13.18 -17.69 10.55
CA GLY A 253 -13.76 -18.68 9.64
C GLY A 253 -15.24 -19.01 9.88
N GLY A 254 -15.88 -18.36 10.86
CA GLY A 254 -17.29 -18.57 11.19
C GLY A 254 -18.26 -17.94 10.21
N ALA A 255 -19.52 -18.36 10.27
CA ALA A 255 -20.62 -17.77 9.51
C ALA A 255 -21.33 -16.69 10.34
N GLY A 256 -21.51 -15.50 9.75
CA GLY A 256 -22.30 -14.42 10.35
C GLY A 256 -21.53 -13.52 11.29
N ASP A 257 -22.21 -13.08 12.34
CA ASP A 257 -21.72 -12.14 13.34
C ASP A 257 -20.78 -12.84 14.33
N VAL A 258 -19.60 -12.28 14.53
CA VAL A 258 -18.59 -12.79 15.47
C VAL A 258 -19.04 -12.67 16.94
N LYS A 259 -20.02 -11.81 17.24
CA LYS A 259 -20.55 -11.56 18.59
C LYS A 259 -21.61 -12.56 19.04
N THR A 260 -22.07 -13.45 18.16
CA THR A 260 -23.17 -14.38 18.45
C THR A 260 -22.75 -15.72 19.02
N PHE A 261 -21.53 -15.82 19.54
CA PHE A 261 -20.99 -17.01 20.22
C PHE A 261 -20.85 -16.81 21.72
#